data_dbfa9689b0b072d7727a00eafa300884
#
_entry.id   dbfa9689b0b072d7727a00eafa300884
#
_cell.length_a   1.000
_cell.length_b   1.000
_cell.length_c   1.000
_cell.angle_alpha   90.00
_cell.angle_beta   90.00
_cell.angle_gamma   90.00
#
_symmetry.space_group_name_H-M   'P 1'
#
loop_
_entity.id
_entity.type
_entity.pdbx_description
1 polymer ?
#
loop_
_entity_poly.entity_id
_entity_poly.type
_entity_poly.pdbx_seq_one_letter_code
_entity_poly.pdbx_strand_id
1 'polypeptide(L)'
;MPAKKKLLMRLKKANIHDFIMSLPDGYDTYVGERGTRLSGGQKQRISIARVFLKDPKILILDEATSALDNESERHIQKSLEELAKNRTCITIAHRLSTIRHADEIIVIGENGMEERGTHEQLLKENGVYANYYRLQFEGLDD
;
A
#
# COMPACT_ATOMS: atom_id res chain seq x y z
N MET A 1 -28.48 -0.25 1.61
CA MET A 1 -27.74 0.38 2.73
C MET A 1 -27.60 1.86 2.43
N PRO A 2 -27.94 2.79 3.33
CA PRO A 2 -27.85 4.23 3.07
C PRO A 2 -26.42 4.62 2.68
N ALA A 3 -26.27 5.48 1.67
CA ALA A 3 -24.96 5.89 1.10
C ALA A 3 -23.98 6.39 2.19
N LYS A 4 -24.46 7.15 3.16
CA LYS A 4 -23.67 7.66 4.29
C LYS A 4 -23.06 6.54 5.15
N LYS A 5 -23.77 5.45 5.41
CA LYS A 5 -23.27 4.30 6.19
C LYS A 5 -22.17 3.54 5.43
N LYS A 6 -22.33 3.39 4.12
CA LYS A 6 -21.34 2.78 3.23
C LYS A 6 -20.04 3.63 3.18
N LEU A 7 -20.20 4.96 3.08
CA LEU A 7 -19.07 5.90 3.12
C LEU A 7 -18.28 5.77 4.42
N LEU A 8 -18.95 5.89 5.56
CA LEU A 8 -18.31 5.81 6.89
C LEU A 8 -17.55 4.50 7.08
N MET A 9 -18.14 3.37 6.68
CA MET A 9 -17.46 2.07 6.77
C MET A 9 -16.16 2.02 5.93
N ARG A 10 -16.16 2.61 4.74
CA ARG A 10 -14.99 2.64 3.87
C ARG A 10 -13.90 3.59 4.38
N LEU A 11 -14.28 4.71 4.97
CA LEU A 11 -13.35 5.65 5.62
C LEU A 11 -12.69 5.05 6.87
N LYS A 12 -13.43 4.24 7.64
CA LYS A 12 -12.87 3.46 8.75
C LYS A 12 -11.86 2.41 8.26
N LYS A 13 -12.16 1.70 7.17
CA LYS A 13 -11.23 0.75 6.55
C LYS A 13 -9.93 1.41 6.04
N ALA A 14 -10.01 2.66 5.61
CA ALA A 14 -8.85 3.46 5.22
C ALA A 14 -8.11 4.10 6.41
N ASN A 15 -8.50 3.82 7.66
CA ASN A 15 -7.94 4.38 8.88
C ASN A 15 -7.84 5.92 8.87
N ILE A 16 -8.83 6.62 8.27
CA ILE A 16 -8.84 8.08 8.17
C ILE A 16 -10.04 8.72 8.88
N HIS A 17 -11.06 7.94 9.25
CA HIS A 17 -12.28 8.44 9.87
C HIS A 17 -12.03 9.21 11.15
N ASP A 18 -11.27 8.63 12.10
CA ASP A 18 -11.05 9.21 13.41
C ASP A 18 -10.24 10.51 13.32
N PHE A 19 -9.27 10.56 12.40
CA PHE A 19 -8.56 11.80 12.09
C PHE A 19 -9.51 12.88 11.57
N ILE A 20 -10.40 12.55 10.61
CA ILE A 20 -11.37 13.53 10.09
C ILE A 20 -12.28 14.03 11.21
N MET A 21 -12.74 13.16 12.10
CA MET A 21 -13.60 13.53 13.23
C MET A 21 -12.88 14.36 14.30
N SER A 22 -11.56 14.35 14.36
CA SER A 22 -10.76 15.22 15.24
C SER A 22 -10.59 16.65 14.71
N LEU A 23 -10.94 16.90 13.45
CA LEU A 23 -10.86 18.23 12.85
C LEU A 23 -12.04 19.10 13.33
N PRO A 24 -11.87 20.44 13.40
CA PRO A 24 -12.90 21.34 13.95
C PRO A 24 -14.29 21.19 13.34
N ASP A 25 -14.34 21.05 12.00
CA ASP A 25 -15.59 20.92 11.24
C ASP A 25 -15.78 19.49 10.68
N GLY A 26 -15.02 18.50 11.20
CA GLY A 26 -15.09 17.12 10.77
C GLY A 26 -14.96 16.99 9.25
N TYR A 27 -15.95 16.37 8.60
CA TYR A 27 -15.95 16.17 7.14
C TYR A 27 -16.11 17.45 6.32
N ASP A 28 -16.59 18.53 6.92
CA ASP A 28 -16.77 19.83 6.27
C ASP A 28 -15.53 20.73 6.42
N THR A 29 -14.48 20.24 7.06
CA THR A 29 -13.23 20.97 7.26
C THR A 29 -12.57 21.30 5.93
N TYR A 30 -12.26 22.58 5.70
CA TYR A 30 -11.51 23.03 4.54
C TYR A 30 -10.03 22.67 4.68
N VAL A 31 -9.54 21.80 3.84
CA VAL A 31 -8.15 21.27 3.86
C VAL A 31 -7.18 21.98 2.91
N GLY A 32 -7.60 23.09 2.32
CA GLY A 32 -6.81 23.87 1.34
C GLY A 32 -6.82 23.28 -0.06
N GLU A 33 -6.31 24.05 -1.02
CA GLU A 33 -6.15 23.56 -2.38
C GLU A 33 -5.20 22.34 -2.39
N ARG A 34 -5.59 21.28 -3.11
CA ARG A 34 -4.83 20.01 -3.18
C ARG A 34 -4.46 19.42 -1.81
N GLY A 35 -5.21 19.77 -0.74
CA GLY A 35 -4.96 19.26 0.60
C GLY A 35 -3.66 19.80 1.23
N THR A 36 -3.27 21.04 0.97
CA THR A 36 -2.01 21.63 1.47
C THR A 36 -1.89 21.61 3.00
N ARG A 37 -3.01 21.53 3.71
CA ARG A 37 -3.06 21.46 5.20
C ARG A 37 -2.98 20.03 5.74
N LEU A 38 -2.80 19.03 4.88
CA LEU A 38 -2.71 17.62 5.26
C LEU A 38 -1.27 17.12 5.15
N SER A 39 -0.86 16.23 6.06
CA SER A 39 0.40 15.49 5.93
C SER A 39 0.36 14.52 4.73
N GLY A 40 1.52 14.06 4.30
CA GLY A 40 1.63 13.06 3.21
C GLY A 40 0.80 11.80 3.51
N GLY A 41 0.92 11.25 4.73
CA GLY A 41 0.18 10.09 5.16
C GLY A 41 -1.35 10.31 5.22
N GLN A 42 -1.81 11.50 5.61
CA GLN A 42 -3.23 11.86 5.61
C GLN A 42 -3.78 11.92 4.18
N LYS A 43 -3.06 12.57 3.26
CA LYS A 43 -3.42 12.61 1.83
C LYS A 43 -3.53 11.21 1.24
N GLN A 44 -2.57 10.35 1.55
CA GLN A 44 -2.53 8.99 1.03
C GLN A 44 -3.70 8.15 1.56
N ARG A 45 -4.01 8.23 2.87
CA ARG A 45 -5.18 7.55 3.45
C ARG A 45 -6.51 8.02 2.84
N ILE A 46 -6.65 9.31 2.53
CA ILE A 46 -7.81 9.83 1.80
C ILE A 46 -7.87 9.25 0.38
N SER A 47 -6.74 9.12 -0.31
CA SER A 47 -6.68 8.50 -1.63
C SER A 47 -7.08 7.02 -1.58
N ILE A 48 -6.62 6.27 -0.59
CA ILE A 48 -7.03 4.88 -0.34
C ILE A 48 -8.54 4.79 -0.08
N ALA A 49 -9.09 5.72 0.72
CA ALA A 49 -10.53 5.77 0.97
C ALA A 49 -11.35 5.98 -0.32
N ARG A 50 -10.86 6.80 -1.25
CA ARG A 50 -11.47 6.98 -2.57
C ARG A 50 -11.46 5.69 -3.40
N VAL A 51 -10.38 4.91 -3.32
CA VAL A 51 -10.30 3.60 -3.99
C VAL A 51 -11.29 2.61 -3.39
N PHE A 52 -11.44 2.58 -2.05
CA PHE A 52 -12.50 1.80 -1.41
C PHE A 52 -13.91 2.16 -1.90
N LEU A 53 -14.15 3.45 -2.18
CA LEU A 53 -15.45 3.91 -2.71
C LEU A 53 -15.69 3.46 -4.15
N LYS A 54 -14.66 3.48 -5.00
CA LYS A 54 -14.72 3.01 -6.39
C LYS A 54 -14.88 1.50 -6.50
N ASP A 55 -14.33 0.76 -5.53
CA ASP A 55 -14.40 -0.69 -5.43
C ASP A 55 -13.92 -1.45 -6.70
N PRO A 56 -12.71 -1.13 -7.20
CA PRO A 56 -12.22 -1.74 -8.42
C PRO A 56 -11.89 -3.21 -8.20
N LYS A 57 -11.97 -4.03 -9.24
CA LYS A 57 -11.57 -5.46 -9.21
C LYS A 57 -10.06 -5.67 -9.32
N ILE A 58 -9.38 -4.75 -9.99
CA ILE A 58 -7.92 -4.77 -10.21
C ILE A 58 -7.34 -3.52 -9.58
N LEU A 59 -6.27 -3.68 -8.81
CA LEU A 59 -5.49 -2.61 -8.18
C LEU A 59 -4.07 -2.62 -8.71
N ILE A 60 -3.54 -1.45 -8.98
CA ILE A 60 -2.11 -1.25 -9.22
C ILE A 60 -1.61 -0.36 -8.08
N LEU A 61 -0.67 -0.89 -7.31
CA LEU A 61 -0.03 -0.23 -6.18
C LEU A 61 1.42 0.04 -6.53
N ASP A 62 1.76 1.32 -6.69
CA ASP A 62 3.11 1.76 -6.99
C ASP A 62 3.68 2.44 -5.74
N GLU A 63 4.66 1.81 -5.13
CA GLU A 63 5.42 2.24 -3.95
C GLU A 63 4.71 3.22 -3.00
N ALA A 64 3.65 2.73 -2.36
CA ALA A 64 2.72 3.58 -1.63
C ALA A 64 3.26 4.17 -0.29
N THR A 65 4.50 3.89 0.13
CA THR A 65 4.95 4.20 1.52
C THR A 65 6.29 4.92 1.62
N SER A 66 6.90 5.35 0.52
CA SER A 66 8.16 6.10 0.56
C SER A 66 7.98 7.47 1.26
N ALA A 67 8.85 7.78 2.24
CA ALA A 67 8.93 9.05 2.95
C ALA A 67 7.81 9.34 3.99
N LEU A 68 7.23 8.30 4.62
CA LEU A 68 6.27 8.46 5.71
C LEU A 68 6.92 8.13 7.07
N ASP A 69 6.34 8.70 8.13
CA ASP A 69 6.66 8.26 9.49
C ASP A 69 6.13 6.83 9.74
N ASN A 70 6.77 6.13 10.68
CA ASN A 70 6.48 4.71 10.96
C ASN A 70 5.01 4.43 11.35
N GLU A 71 4.35 5.38 12.00
CA GLU A 71 2.94 5.23 12.40
C GLU A 71 2.02 5.35 11.20
N SER A 72 2.23 6.38 10.39
CA SER A 72 1.49 6.57 9.12
C SER A 72 1.69 5.39 8.17
N GLU A 73 2.92 4.86 8.07
CA GLU A 73 3.22 3.69 7.24
C GLU A 73 2.42 2.46 7.68
N ARG A 74 2.35 2.16 8.98
CA ARG A 74 1.55 1.03 9.51
C ARG A 74 0.06 1.17 9.21
N HIS A 75 -0.49 2.37 9.36
CA HIS A 75 -1.91 2.63 9.06
C HIS A 75 -2.21 2.45 7.58
N ILE A 76 -1.32 2.90 6.71
CA ILE A 76 -1.45 2.76 5.25
C ILE A 76 -1.33 1.31 4.86
N GLN A 77 -0.30 0.59 5.35
CA GLN A 77 -0.10 -0.82 5.07
C GLN A 77 -1.34 -1.65 5.42
N LYS A 78 -1.88 -1.47 6.62
CA LYS A 78 -3.11 -2.14 7.05
C LYS A 78 -4.31 -1.82 6.14
N SER A 79 -4.41 -0.58 5.68
CA SER A 79 -5.49 -0.15 4.77
C SER A 79 -5.32 -0.77 3.38
N LEU A 80 -4.09 -0.89 2.88
CA LEU A 80 -3.78 -1.53 1.60
C LEU A 80 -4.05 -3.04 1.65
N GLU A 81 -3.67 -3.73 2.73
CA GLU A 81 -3.98 -5.14 2.95
C GLU A 81 -5.49 -5.40 2.94
N GLU A 82 -6.25 -4.56 3.64
CA GLU A 82 -7.71 -4.64 3.65
C GLU A 82 -8.31 -4.34 2.26
N LEU A 83 -7.71 -3.41 1.52
CA LEU A 83 -8.12 -3.08 0.16
C LEU A 83 -7.81 -4.21 -0.82
N ALA A 84 -6.70 -4.93 -0.64
CA ALA A 84 -6.26 -6.03 -1.50
C ALA A 84 -7.17 -7.27 -1.41
N LYS A 85 -7.87 -7.46 -0.28
CA LYS A 85 -8.74 -8.63 -0.08
C LYS A 85 -9.77 -8.80 -1.20
N ASN A 86 -9.83 -10.02 -1.76
CA ASN A 86 -10.76 -10.40 -2.83
C ASN A 86 -10.59 -9.58 -4.12
N ARG A 87 -9.37 -9.16 -4.45
CA ARG A 87 -9.03 -8.42 -5.66
C ARG A 87 -7.73 -8.93 -6.27
N THR A 88 -7.58 -8.70 -7.55
CA THR A 88 -6.27 -8.85 -8.21
C THR A 88 -5.44 -7.60 -7.92
N CYS A 89 -4.28 -7.77 -7.28
CA CYS A 89 -3.37 -6.68 -6.97
C CYS A 89 -2.06 -6.86 -7.73
N ILE A 90 -1.62 -5.82 -8.41
CA ILE A 90 -0.29 -5.71 -9.00
C ILE A 90 0.45 -4.68 -8.16
N THR A 91 1.50 -5.11 -7.48
CA THR A 91 2.31 -4.24 -6.61
C THR A 91 3.68 -4.05 -7.23
N ILE A 92 4.05 -2.80 -7.50
CA ILE A 92 5.41 -2.42 -7.85
C ILE A 92 6.08 -2.06 -6.53
N ALA A 93 7.10 -2.83 -6.15
CA ALA A 93 7.73 -2.68 -4.85
C ALA A 93 9.24 -2.49 -4.96
N HIS A 94 9.74 -1.55 -4.18
CA HIS A 94 11.15 -1.34 -3.95
C HIS A 94 11.64 -1.98 -2.63
N ARG A 95 10.69 -2.43 -1.79
CA ARG A 95 10.97 -3.15 -0.53
C ARG A 95 10.46 -4.58 -0.63
N LEU A 96 11.35 -5.55 -0.51
CA LEU A 96 11.02 -6.98 -0.61
C LEU A 96 10.06 -7.43 0.51
N SER A 97 10.09 -6.78 1.68
CA SER A 97 9.14 -7.03 2.76
C SER A 97 7.68 -6.89 2.34
N THR A 98 7.41 -6.04 1.35
CA THR A 98 6.05 -5.76 0.86
C THR A 98 5.50 -6.89 0.00
N ILE A 99 6.38 -7.61 -0.74
CA ILE A 99 5.98 -8.58 -1.77
C ILE A 99 6.20 -10.04 -1.38
N ARG A 100 6.88 -10.33 -0.26
CA ARG A 100 7.18 -11.71 0.14
C ARG A 100 5.93 -12.61 0.31
N HIS A 101 4.76 -12.02 0.51
CA HIS A 101 3.49 -12.71 0.65
C HIS A 101 2.62 -12.67 -0.62
N ALA A 102 3.18 -12.19 -1.75
CA ALA A 102 2.48 -12.22 -3.02
C ALA A 102 2.31 -13.66 -3.52
N ASP A 103 1.19 -13.92 -4.17
CA ASP A 103 0.93 -15.22 -4.80
C ASP A 103 1.94 -15.51 -5.91
N GLU A 104 2.43 -14.47 -6.55
CA GLU A 104 3.42 -14.54 -7.62
C GLU A 104 4.29 -13.27 -7.62
N ILE A 105 5.59 -13.45 -7.78
CA ILE A 105 6.59 -12.39 -7.92
C ILE A 105 7.16 -12.49 -9.32
N ILE A 106 7.30 -11.35 -9.99
CA ILE A 106 7.92 -11.21 -11.30
C ILE A 106 9.11 -10.26 -11.15
N VAL A 107 10.28 -10.74 -11.53
CA VAL A 107 11.50 -9.91 -11.61
C VAL A 107 11.66 -9.44 -13.04
N ILE A 108 11.76 -8.13 -13.21
CA ILE A 108 11.92 -7.48 -14.51
C ILE A 108 13.31 -6.86 -14.57
N GLY A 109 14.09 -7.27 -15.55
CA GLY A 109 15.38 -6.70 -15.86
C GLY A 109 15.37 -5.92 -17.18
N GLU A 110 16.56 -5.60 -17.69
CA GLU A 110 16.71 -4.79 -18.90
C GLU A 110 16.08 -5.44 -20.16
N ASN A 111 16.12 -6.78 -20.22
CA ASN A 111 15.61 -7.54 -21.37
C ASN A 111 14.18 -8.09 -21.18
N GLY A 112 13.48 -7.63 -20.15
CA GLY A 112 12.11 -8.07 -19.83
C GLY A 112 12.03 -8.94 -18.56
N MET A 113 11.17 -9.93 -18.55
CA MET A 113 10.96 -10.81 -17.39
C MET A 113 12.14 -11.79 -17.27
N GLU A 114 12.84 -11.74 -16.13
CA GLU A 114 13.99 -12.57 -15.82
C GLU A 114 13.61 -13.77 -14.95
N GLU A 115 12.79 -13.55 -13.93
CA GLU A 115 12.36 -14.59 -12.99
C GLU A 115 10.86 -14.45 -12.68
N ARG A 116 10.24 -15.59 -12.35
CA ARG A 116 8.82 -15.66 -11.98
C ARG A 116 8.57 -16.81 -11.03
N GLY A 117 7.93 -16.56 -9.89
CA GLY A 117 7.61 -17.60 -8.93
C GLY A 117 7.12 -17.04 -7.60
N THR A 118 6.93 -17.91 -6.61
CA THR A 118 6.70 -17.49 -5.24
C THR A 118 8.02 -17.09 -4.57
N HIS A 119 7.91 -16.39 -3.45
CA HIS A 119 9.07 -16.03 -2.63
C HIS A 119 9.99 -17.24 -2.34
N GLU A 120 9.41 -18.36 -1.92
CA GLU A 120 10.18 -19.57 -1.57
C GLU A 120 10.85 -20.23 -2.80
N GLN A 121 10.16 -20.22 -3.94
CA GLN A 121 10.71 -20.75 -5.19
C GLN A 121 11.90 -19.94 -5.65
N LEU A 122 11.75 -18.61 -5.73
CA LEU A 122 12.80 -17.72 -6.18
C LEU A 122 14.03 -17.71 -5.26
N LEU A 123 13.84 -17.88 -3.95
CA LEU A 123 14.98 -18.06 -3.04
C LEU A 123 15.76 -19.36 -3.31
N LYS A 124 15.04 -20.47 -3.63
CA LYS A 124 15.68 -21.75 -3.96
C LYS A 124 16.42 -21.72 -5.29
N GLU A 125 15.90 -20.99 -6.27
CA GLU A 125 16.53 -20.80 -7.56
C GLU A 125 17.86 -20.03 -7.48
N ASN A 126 18.07 -19.30 -6.36
CA ASN A 126 19.28 -18.56 -6.06
C ASN A 126 19.71 -17.57 -7.17
N GLY A 127 18.72 -16.95 -7.83
CA GLY A 127 18.91 -16.02 -8.93
C GLY A 127 18.95 -14.55 -8.49
N VAL A 128 18.45 -13.68 -9.35
CA VAL A 128 18.44 -12.22 -9.15
C VAL A 128 17.62 -11.84 -7.92
N TYR A 129 16.43 -12.43 -7.75
CA TYR A 129 15.58 -12.20 -6.60
C TYR A 129 16.27 -12.57 -5.28
N ALA A 130 16.86 -13.76 -5.21
CA ALA A 130 17.55 -14.23 -4.03
C ALA A 130 18.75 -13.34 -3.67
N ASN A 131 19.44 -12.81 -4.67
CA ASN A 131 20.54 -11.87 -4.47
C ASN A 131 20.05 -10.54 -3.87
N TYR A 132 18.98 -9.95 -4.42
CA TYR A 132 18.34 -8.75 -3.84
C TYR A 132 17.85 -8.98 -2.40
N TYR A 133 17.29 -10.16 -2.13
CA TYR A 133 16.83 -10.51 -0.79
C TYR A 133 17.99 -10.52 0.22
N ARG A 134 19.11 -11.17 -0.12
CA ARG A 134 20.32 -11.19 0.73
C ARG A 134 20.87 -9.79 0.98
N LEU A 135 21.02 -8.99 -0.07
CA LEU A 135 21.51 -7.62 0.06
C LEU A 135 20.63 -6.74 0.96
N GLN A 136 19.34 -6.98 0.98
CA GLN A 136 18.42 -6.17 1.78
C GLN A 136 18.30 -6.63 3.24
N PHE A 137 18.47 -7.93 3.52
CA PHE A 137 18.22 -8.51 4.84
C PHE A 137 19.46 -9.09 5.51
N GLU A 138 20.45 -9.54 4.75
CA GLU A 138 21.69 -10.13 5.26
C GLU A 138 22.86 -9.13 5.28
N GLY A 139 22.77 -8.00 4.58
CA GLY A 139 23.77 -6.94 4.57
C GLY A 139 23.69 -5.97 5.76
N LEU A 140 22.90 -6.29 6.81
CA LEU A 140 22.74 -5.49 8.02
C LEU A 140 23.48 -6.10 9.24
N ASP A 141 24.19 -7.21 9.06
CA ASP A 141 24.92 -7.95 10.11
C ASP A 141 26.45 -7.76 10.06
N ASP A 142 26.95 -6.63 9.51
CA ASP A 142 28.37 -6.22 9.61
C ASP A 142 28.54 -4.96 10.48
#